data_031ced95b782ebfdf736a882f699aae9
#
_entry.id   031ced95b782ebfdf736a882f699aae9
#
_cell.length_a   1.000
_cell.length_b   1.000
_cell.length_c   1.000
_cell.angle_alpha   90.00
_cell.angle_beta   90.00
_cell.angle_gamma   90.00
#
_symmetry.space_group_name_H-M   'P 1'
#
loop_
_entity.id
_entity.type
_entity.pdbx_description
1 polymer ?
#
loop_
_entity_poly.entity_id
_entity_poly.type
_entity_poly.pdbx_seq_one_letter_code
_entity_poly.pdbx_strand_id
1 'polypeptide(L)'
;MKPWYQKAVFYHIYPLGLLGAPKTNHETSAACRFDELLQWIPHIRDLGCTALYIGPVFESTGHGYDTRDLHLVDRRLGTNEDFKNFVDQCHQHGIRVAVDAVFNHTGREFPAFRDIQEKKEASPYKDWYRGVNFGWGSPMGDSFGYEAWQGHYELPCLNL
;
A
#
# COMPACT_ATOMS: atom_id res chain seq x y z
N MET A 1 4.69 -23.92 20.22
CA MET A 1 3.31 -23.65 19.76
C MET A 1 3.35 -23.42 18.26
N LYS A 2 2.45 -24.02 17.47
CA LYS A 2 2.38 -23.74 16.02
C LYS A 2 1.86 -22.31 15.80
N PRO A 3 2.41 -21.56 14.84
CA PRO A 3 1.94 -20.21 14.52
C PRO A 3 0.44 -20.23 14.15
N TRP A 4 -0.29 -19.16 14.50
CA TRP A 4 -1.74 -19.07 14.30
C TRP A 4 -2.16 -19.22 12.84
N TYR A 5 -1.36 -18.68 11.92
CA TYR A 5 -1.63 -18.67 10.49
C TYR A 5 -1.61 -20.08 9.85
N GLN A 6 -0.99 -21.08 10.49
CA GLN A 6 -0.97 -22.45 9.97
C GLN A 6 -2.36 -23.14 9.99
N LYS A 7 -3.29 -22.62 10.77
CA LYS A 7 -4.67 -23.12 10.85
C LYS A 7 -5.69 -22.11 10.34
N ALA A 8 -5.23 -20.93 9.91
CA ALA A 8 -6.11 -19.88 9.44
C ALA A 8 -6.65 -20.21 8.05
N VAL A 9 -7.92 -19.90 7.84
CA VAL A 9 -8.55 -19.81 6.52
C VAL A 9 -8.65 -18.32 6.20
N PHE A 10 -7.98 -17.89 5.13
CA PHE A 10 -7.92 -16.50 4.75
C PHE A 10 -8.99 -16.15 3.72
N TYR A 11 -9.67 -15.05 3.97
CA TYR A 11 -10.43 -14.32 2.96
C TYR A 11 -9.59 -13.17 2.45
N HIS A 12 -9.56 -12.92 1.13
CA HIS A 12 -8.78 -11.83 0.55
C HIS A 12 -9.69 -10.75 -0.01
N ILE A 13 -9.38 -9.49 0.32
CA ILE A 13 -10.05 -8.30 -0.22
C ILE A 13 -9.00 -7.35 -0.79
N TYR A 14 -9.22 -6.89 -2.02
CA TYR A 14 -8.55 -5.71 -2.58
C TYR A 14 -9.49 -4.51 -2.42
N PRO A 15 -9.29 -3.66 -1.38
CA PRO A 15 -10.30 -2.71 -0.95
C PRO A 15 -10.55 -1.59 -1.95
N LEU A 16 -9.51 -1.04 -2.59
CA LEU A 16 -9.66 0.03 -3.58
C LEU A 16 -10.56 -0.40 -4.75
N GLY A 17 -10.41 -1.63 -5.22
CA GLY A 17 -11.24 -2.18 -6.30
C GLY A 17 -12.64 -2.53 -5.85
N LEU A 18 -12.78 -3.25 -4.72
CA LEU A 18 -14.07 -3.70 -4.21
C LEU A 18 -15.00 -2.53 -3.91
N LEU A 19 -14.47 -1.44 -3.36
CA LEU A 19 -15.24 -0.28 -2.92
C LEU A 19 -15.33 0.83 -3.99
N GLY A 20 -14.94 0.54 -5.23
CA GLY A 20 -15.04 1.49 -6.33
C GLY A 20 -14.28 2.80 -6.10
N ALA A 21 -13.14 2.73 -5.42
CA ALA A 21 -12.30 3.90 -5.20
C ALA A 21 -11.81 4.50 -6.54
N PRO A 22 -11.62 5.83 -6.64
CA PRO A 22 -11.05 6.44 -7.83
C PRO A 22 -9.70 5.82 -8.20
N LYS A 23 -9.43 5.62 -9.51
CA LYS A 23 -8.18 5.00 -9.99
C LYS A 23 -6.94 5.81 -9.65
N THR A 24 -7.06 7.12 -9.57
CA THR A 24 -5.98 8.05 -9.20
C THR A 24 -6.37 8.79 -7.93
N ASN A 25 -5.40 8.97 -7.05
CA ASN A 25 -5.62 9.60 -5.76
C ASN A 25 -5.32 11.12 -5.84
N HIS A 26 -6.32 11.87 -6.25
CA HIS A 26 -6.31 13.35 -6.24
C HIS A 26 -7.19 13.91 -5.12
N GLU A 27 -7.68 13.05 -4.23
CA GLU A 27 -8.58 13.44 -3.16
C GLU A 27 -7.87 14.37 -2.16
N THR A 28 -8.58 15.39 -1.70
CA THR A 28 -8.11 16.34 -0.68
C THR A 28 -8.62 15.99 0.71
N SER A 29 -9.66 15.15 0.79
CA SER A 29 -10.29 14.69 2.03
C SER A 29 -10.39 13.17 2.04
N ALA A 30 -10.46 12.59 3.24
CA ALA A 30 -10.67 11.16 3.39
C ALA A 30 -12.14 10.80 3.09
N ALA A 31 -12.33 9.65 2.42
CA ALA A 31 -13.64 9.01 2.25
C ALA A 31 -14.01 8.20 3.50
N CYS A 32 -15.21 7.62 3.54
CA CYS A 32 -15.66 6.72 4.62
C CYS A 32 -15.93 5.31 4.09
N ARG A 33 -15.08 4.78 3.20
CA ARG A 33 -15.32 3.49 2.56
C ARG A 33 -15.06 2.29 3.46
N PHE A 34 -14.30 2.44 4.54
CA PHE A 34 -14.15 1.35 5.53
C PHE A 34 -15.48 0.95 6.17
N ASP A 35 -16.44 1.87 6.29
CA ASP A 35 -17.78 1.55 6.79
C ASP A 35 -18.51 0.52 5.91
N GLU A 36 -18.26 0.56 4.59
CA GLU A 36 -18.81 -0.42 3.66
C GLU A 36 -18.17 -1.80 3.85
N LEU A 37 -16.89 -1.87 4.25
CA LEU A 37 -16.22 -3.14 4.54
C LEU A 37 -16.75 -3.83 5.78
N LEU A 38 -17.29 -3.10 6.76
CA LEU A 38 -17.90 -3.69 7.95
C LEU A 38 -19.01 -4.69 7.60
N GLN A 39 -19.72 -4.46 6.49
CA GLN A 39 -20.80 -5.32 6.03
C GLN A 39 -20.30 -6.69 5.55
N TRP A 40 -19.01 -6.84 5.24
CA TRP A 40 -18.40 -8.09 4.80
C TRP A 40 -18.04 -9.02 5.96
N ILE A 41 -17.90 -8.49 7.18
CA ILE A 41 -17.48 -9.25 8.36
C ILE A 41 -18.38 -10.47 8.62
N PRO A 42 -19.73 -10.34 8.62
CA PRO A 42 -20.62 -11.50 8.79
C PRO A 42 -20.40 -12.56 7.69
N HIS A 43 -20.28 -12.14 6.43
CA HIS A 43 -20.04 -13.05 5.31
C HIS A 43 -18.74 -13.83 5.47
N ILE A 44 -17.64 -13.15 5.82
CA ILE A 44 -16.31 -13.75 6.03
C ILE A 44 -16.39 -14.82 7.15
N ARG A 45 -17.05 -14.47 8.26
CA ARG A 45 -17.27 -15.37 9.39
C ARG A 45 -18.11 -16.58 8.99
N ASP A 46 -19.21 -16.38 8.29
CA ASP A 46 -20.17 -17.44 7.93
C ASP A 46 -19.58 -18.42 6.92
N LEU A 47 -18.59 -18.00 6.13
CA LEU A 47 -17.73 -18.89 5.33
C LEU A 47 -16.73 -19.70 6.15
N GLY A 48 -16.62 -19.46 7.46
CA GLY A 48 -15.65 -20.12 8.33
C GLY A 48 -14.23 -19.58 8.21
N CYS A 49 -14.03 -18.42 7.58
CA CYS A 49 -12.73 -17.76 7.51
C CYS A 49 -12.37 -17.17 8.89
N THR A 50 -11.12 -17.36 9.28
CA THR A 50 -10.59 -16.91 10.58
C THR A 50 -9.56 -15.81 10.44
N ALA A 51 -9.24 -15.42 9.21
CA ALA A 51 -8.36 -14.32 8.89
C ALA A 51 -8.81 -13.59 7.63
N LEU A 52 -8.59 -12.29 7.60
CA LEU A 52 -8.71 -11.42 6.44
C LEU A 52 -7.31 -11.02 6.00
N TYR A 53 -6.96 -11.30 4.75
CA TYR A 53 -5.85 -10.67 4.06
C TYR A 53 -6.40 -9.48 3.28
N ILE A 54 -6.05 -8.27 3.71
CA ILE A 54 -6.49 -7.05 3.04
C ILE A 54 -5.35 -6.53 2.17
N GLY A 55 -5.63 -6.32 0.88
CA GLY A 55 -4.69 -5.77 -0.08
C GLY A 55 -4.25 -4.35 0.30
N PRO A 56 -3.41 -3.67 -0.51
CA PRO A 56 -2.78 -2.43 -0.09
C PRO A 56 -3.78 -1.42 0.47
N VAL A 57 -3.53 -0.93 1.67
CA VAL A 57 -4.34 0.07 2.38
C VAL A 57 -3.60 1.36 2.63
N PHE A 58 -2.28 1.37 2.40
CA PHE A 58 -1.46 2.55 2.61
C PHE A 58 -1.67 3.59 1.52
N GLU A 59 -1.45 4.85 1.88
CA GLU A 59 -1.60 5.99 0.98
C GLU A 59 -0.77 5.78 -0.29
N SER A 60 -1.42 5.85 -1.45
CA SER A 60 -0.84 5.52 -2.76
C SER A 60 -1.29 6.51 -3.84
N THR A 61 -0.60 6.53 -4.97
CA THR A 61 -0.93 7.39 -6.10
C THR A 61 -2.07 6.82 -6.94
N GLY A 62 -2.09 5.51 -7.16
CA GLY A 62 -3.05 4.85 -8.04
C GLY A 62 -3.58 3.53 -7.49
N HIS A 63 -2.90 2.43 -7.81
CA HIS A 63 -3.44 1.08 -7.58
C HIS A 63 -3.16 0.50 -6.18
N GLY A 64 -2.57 1.26 -5.26
CA GLY A 64 -2.28 0.80 -3.90
C GLY A 64 -0.87 0.23 -3.73
N TYR A 65 -0.27 -0.35 -4.78
CA TYR A 65 1.09 -0.87 -4.75
C TYR A 65 2.15 0.21 -5.02
N ASP A 66 1.76 1.38 -5.45
CA ASP A 66 2.56 2.58 -5.67
C ASP A 66 2.51 3.50 -4.44
N THR A 67 2.91 2.94 -3.31
CA THR A 67 2.85 3.57 -1.99
C THR A 67 3.61 4.89 -1.97
N ARG A 68 2.98 5.93 -1.43
CA ARG A 68 3.58 7.24 -1.20
C ARG A 68 3.71 7.61 0.28
N ASP A 69 2.98 6.92 1.17
CA ASP A 69 3.13 7.07 2.61
C ASP A 69 2.75 5.77 3.32
N LEU A 70 3.63 5.25 4.19
CA LEU A 70 3.41 4.04 4.97
C LEU A 70 2.78 4.31 6.35
N HIS A 71 2.64 5.57 6.75
CA HIS A 71 2.05 5.97 8.03
C HIS A 71 0.59 6.35 7.91
N LEU A 72 0.11 6.56 6.68
CA LEU A 72 -1.26 6.94 6.38
C LEU A 72 -1.98 5.84 5.64
N VAL A 73 -3.23 5.64 6.00
CA VAL A 73 -4.18 4.88 5.20
C VAL A 73 -4.55 5.70 3.96
N ASP A 74 -4.80 5.02 2.87
CA ASP A 74 -5.21 5.65 1.63
C ASP A 74 -6.52 6.42 1.83
N ARG A 75 -6.47 7.74 1.63
CA ARG A 75 -7.60 8.64 1.87
C ARG A 75 -8.83 8.31 1.03
N ARG A 76 -8.66 7.58 -0.07
CA ARG A 76 -9.78 7.07 -0.85
C ARG A 76 -10.55 5.97 -0.11
N LEU A 77 -9.97 5.35 0.91
CA LEU A 77 -10.61 4.35 1.76
C LEU A 77 -11.13 4.94 3.07
N GLY A 78 -10.36 5.85 3.68
CA GLY A 78 -10.71 6.46 4.95
C GLY A 78 -9.51 7.06 5.67
N THR A 79 -9.64 7.18 6.98
CA THR A 79 -8.60 7.63 7.90
C THR A 79 -7.92 6.45 8.60
N ASN A 80 -6.81 6.71 9.30
CA ASN A 80 -6.19 5.73 10.18
C ASN A 80 -7.14 5.24 11.27
N GLU A 81 -8.01 6.11 11.76
CA GLU A 81 -9.00 5.76 12.80
C GLU A 81 -10.10 4.85 12.23
N ASP A 82 -10.58 5.11 11.02
CA ASP A 82 -11.56 4.25 10.35
C ASP A 82 -10.99 2.85 10.13
N PHE A 83 -9.73 2.76 9.70
CA PHE A 83 -9.06 1.46 9.54
C PHE A 83 -8.89 0.75 10.88
N LYS A 84 -8.50 1.48 11.93
CA LYS A 84 -8.40 0.91 13.28
C LYS A 84 -9.74 0.35 13.75
N ASN A 85 -10.82 1.12 13.59
CA ASN A 85 -12.17 0.65 13.92
C ASN A 85 -12.54 -0.62 13.14
N PHE A 86 -12.27 -0.66 11.84
CA PHE A 86 -12.50 -1.84 11.02
C PHE A 86 -11.74 -3.08 11.54
N VAL A 87 -10.47 -2.92 11.89
CA VAL A 87 -9.65 -4.01 12.46
C VAL A 87 -10.21 -4.47 13.82
N ASP A 88 -10.61 -3.54 14.68
CA ASP A 88 -11.22 -3.85 15.97
C ASP A 88 -12.52 -4.65 15.80
N GLN A 89 -13.35 -4.28 14.83
CA GLN A 89 -14.56 -5.03 14.49
C GLN A 89 -14.25 -6.44 13.96
N CYS A 90 -13.24 -6.60 13.10
CA CYS A 90 -12.78 -7.92 12.67
C CYS A 90 -12.38 -8.79 13.87
N HIS A 91 -11.59 -8.24 14.79
CA HIS A 91 -11.12 -8.95 15.99
C HIS A 91 -12.27 -9.36 16.90
N GLN A 92 -13.30 -8.51 17.10
CA GLN A 92 -14.50 -8.83 17.88
C GLN A 92 -15.27 -10.03 17.28
N HIS A 93 -15.18 -10.23 15.97
CA HIS A 93 -15.78 -11.36 15.27
C HIS A 93 -14.85 -12.56 15.11
N GLY A 94 -13.69 -12.57 15.80
CA GLY A 94 -12.72 -13.66 15.75
C GLY A 94 -11.89 -13.74 14.47
N ILE A 95 -11.91 -12.69 13.64
CA ILE A 95 -11.18 -12.60 12.36
C ILE A 95 -9.90 -11.81 12.59
N ARG A 96 -8.74 -12.41 12.33
CA ARG A 96 -7.44 -11.73 12.34
C ARG A 96 -7.23 -10.98 11.03
N VAL A 97 -6.56 -9.84 11.10
CA VAL A 97 -6.26 -9.04 9.90
C VAL A 97 -4.78 -9.12 9.59
N ALA A 98 -4.46 -9.45 8.34
CA ALA A 98 -3.12 -9.35 7.76
C ALA A 98 -3.16 -8.29 6.65
N VAL A 99 -2.26 -7.31 6.73
CA VAL A 99 -2.18 -6.19 5.79
C VAL A 99 -1.13 -6.48 4.73
N ASP A 100 -1.43 -6.16 3.49
CA ASP A 100 -0.44 -6.20 2.41
C ASP A 100 0.57 -5.07 2.59
N ALA A 101 1.83 -5.44 2.76
CA ALA A 101 2.94 -4.51 2.97
C ALA A 101 3.91 -4.57 1.80
N VAL A 102 3.90 -3.52 0.99
CA VAL A 102 4.76 -3.41 -0.20
C VAL A 102 6.12 -2.86 0.22
N PHE A 103 7.10 -3.77 0.43
CA PHE A 103 8.45 -3.37 0.83
C PHE A 103 9.52 -3.56 -0.26
N ASN A 104 9.16 -4.10 -1.42
CA ASN A 104 10.09 -4.28 -2.53
C ASN A 104 10.36 -2.99 -3.32
N HIS A 105 9.38 -2.11 -3.37
CA HIS A 105 9.41 -0.85 -4.11
C HIS A 105 8.50 0.19 -3.46
N THR A 106 8.56 1.42 -3.94
CA THR A 106 7.64 2.49 -3.55
C THR A 106 6.98 3.08 -4.80
N GLY A 107 6.00 3.96 -4.62
CA GLY A 107 5.59 4.89 -5.68
C GLY A 107 6.64 6.00 -5.87
N ARG A 108 6.57 6.70 -6.99
CA ARG A 108 7.46 7.83 -7.30
C ARG A 108 7.18 9.07 -6.41
N GLU A 109 5.98 9.12 -5.81
CA GLU A 109 5.60 10.18 -4.88
C GLU A 109 6.06 9.92 -3.44
N PHE A 110 6.71 8.78 -3.17
CA PHE A 110 7.28 8.50 -1.86
C PHE A 110 8.35 9.55 -1.49
N PRO A 111 8.35 10.08 -0.25
CA PRO A 111 9.20 11.21 0.13
C PRO A 111 10.68 11.03 -0.18
N ALA A 112 11.24 9.83 0.06
CA ALA A 112 12.64 9.54 -0.23
C ALA A 112 12.94 9.58 -1.73
N PHE A 113 12.03 9.09 -2.59
CA PHE A 113 12.23 9.14 -4.03
C PHE A 113 12.08 10.57 -4.58
N ARG A 114 11.11 11.34 -4.08
CA ARG A 114 10.98 12.75 -4.40
C ARG A 114 12.21 13.57 -4.02
N ASP A 115 12.80 13.30 -2.87
CA ASP A 115 14.06 13.98 -2.47
C ASP A 115 15.19 13.71 -3.48
N ILE A 116 15.28 12.47 -4.03
CA ILE A 116 16.25 12.17 -5.10
C ILE A 116 15.93 12.94 -6.38
N GLN A 117 14.65 13.04 -6.76
CA GLN A 117 14.24 13.83 -7.94
C GLN A 117 14.63 15.30 -7.81
N GLU A 118 14.52 15.87 -6.62
CA GLU A 118 14.82 17.26 -6.32
C GLU A 118 16.33 17.52 -6.15
N LYS A 119 16.99 16.74 -5.28
CA LYS A 119 18.39 16.97 -4.86
C LYS A 119 19.41 16.15 -5.62
N LYS A 120 18.97 15.13 -6.37
CA LYS A 120 19.85 14.29 -7.20
C LYS A 120 21.00 13.67 -6.38
N GLU A 121 22.24 13.87 -6.80
CA GLU A 121 23.43 13.35 -6.12
C GLU A 121 23.57 13.80 -4.66
N ALA A 122 22.98 14.94 -4.31
CA ALA A 122 23.00 15.47 -2.94
C ALA A 122 21.94 14.83 -2.03
N SER A 123 21.04 13.99 -2.56
CA SER A 123 20.04 13.30 -1.74
C SER A 123 20.68 12.27 -0.82
N PRO A 124 20.33 12.25 0.49
CA PRO A 124 20.75 11.20 1.40
C PRO A 124 20.08 9.85 1.11
N TYR A 125 19.03 9.81 0.27
CA TYR A 125 18.23 8.62 -0.03
C TYR A 125 18.64 7.91 -1.32
N LYS A 126 19.67 8.38 -2.05
CA LYS A 126 20.07 7.80 -3.33
C LYS A 126 20.42 6.30 -3.22
N ASP A 127 20.97 5.88 -2.08
CA ASP A 127 21.35 4.49 -1.83
C ASP A 127 20.16 3.64 -1.33
N TRP A 128 18.99 4.23 -1.10
CA TRP A 128 17.77 3.51 -0.74
C TRP A 128 17.14 2.79 -1.94
N TYR A 129 17.47 3.21 -3.15
CA TYR A 129 16.90 2.64 -4.37
C TYR A 129 17.98 1.98 -5.22
N ARG A 130 17.61 0.87 -5.83
CA ARG A 130 18.52 0.10 -6.70
C ARG A 130 18.81 0.83 -8.00
N GLY A 131 20.08 0.73 -8.42
CA GLY A 131 20.49 1.19 -9.75
C GLY A 131 20.40 2.70 -9.97
N VAL A 132 20.32 3.52 -8.91
CA VAL A 132 20.33 4.97 -9.06
C VAL A 132 21.64 5.40 -9.72
N ASN A 133 21.53 6.06 -10.87
CA ASN A 133 22.66 6.50 -11.68
C ASN A 133 22.36 7.84 -12.35
N PHE A 134 23.23 8.81 -12.14
CA PHE A 134 23.07 10.17 -12.64
C PHE A 134 23.73 10.40 -14.02
N GLY A 135 24.29 9.36 -14.64
CA GLY A 135 24.88 9.42 -15.98
C GLY A 135 23.89 9.33 -17.14
N TRP A 136 22.67 8.89 -16.89
CA TRP A 136 21.58 8.80 -17.88
C TRP A 136 20.21 8.99 -17.22
N GLY A 137 19.18 9.31 -18.01
CA GLY A 137 17.82 9.54 -17.53
C GLY A 137 16.98 8.28 -17.44
N SER A 138 15.82 8.37 -16.78
CA SER A 138 14.80 7.33 -16.75
C SER A 138 13.79 7.47 -17.91
N PRO A 139 13.09 6.38 -18.29
CA PRO A 139 11.96 6.47 -19.22
C PRO A 139 10.82 7.38 -18.76
N MET A 140 10.77 7.72 -17.48
CA MET A 140 9.79 8.65 -16.89
C MET A 140 10.21 10.12 -16.97
N GLY A 141 11.34 10.41 -17.62
CA GLY A 141 11.84 11.77 -17.80
C GLY A 141 12.70 12.33 -16.65
N ASP A 142 13.07 11.48 -15.68
CA ASP A 142 14.04 11.90 -14.66
C ASP A 142 15.43 12.07 -15.27
N SER A 143 16.25 12.94 -14.69
CA SER A 143 17.65 13.15 -15.09
C SER A 143 18.61 12.10 -14.55
N PHE A 144 18.09 11.00 -14.00
CA PHE A 144 18.82 9.85 -13.49
C PHE A 144 18.09 8.54 -13.80
N GLY A 145 18.84 7.45 -13.92
CA GLY A 145 18.29 6.11 -14.04
C GLY A 145 18.08 5.45 -12.68
N TYR A 146 17.25 4.41 -12.62
CA TYR A 146 17.02 3.55 -11.46
C TYR A 146 16.42 2.22 -11.92
N GLU A 147 16.49 1.20 -11.06
CA GLU A 147 15.78 -0.06 -11.29
C GLU A 147 14.32 0.06 -10.89
N ALA A 148 13.45 -0.52 -11.71
CA ALA A 148 12.00 -0.54 -11.50
C ALA A 148 11.49 -1.97 -11.41
N TRP A 149 10.40 -2.19 -10.69
CA TRP A 149 9.79 -3.49 -10.54
C TRP A 149 9.28 -4.01 -11.88
N GLN A 150 9.89 -5.08 -12.39
CA GLN A 150 9.53 -5.71 -13.67
C GLN A 150 9.42 -4.73 -14.87
N GLY A 151 10.18 -3.63 -14.85
CA GLY A 151 10.13 -2.62 -15.90
C GLY A 151 9.04 -1.55 -15.74
N HIS A 152 8.26 -1.62 -14.67
CA HIS A 152 7.28 -0.60 -14.30
C HIS A 152 7.96 0.57 -13.59
N TYR A 153 8.36 1.58 -14.35
CA TYR A 153 9.15 2.72 -13.85
C TYR A 153 8.38 3.64 -12.89
N GLU A 154 7.08 3.48 -12.75
CA GLU A 154 6.28 4.07 -11.65
C GLU A 154 6.57 3.44 -10.28
N LEU A 155 7.28 2.28 -10.25
CA LEU A 155 7.56 1.48 -9.06
C LEU A 155 9.07 1.31 -8.84
N PRO A 156 9.79 2.36 -8.39
CA PRO A 156 11.23 2.29 -8.12
C PRO A 156 11.55 1.27 -7.02
N CYS A 157 12.49 0.35 -7.31
CA CYS A 157 12.86 -0.72 -6.41
C CYS A 157 13.74 -0.24 -5.25
N LEU A 158 13.40 -0.70 -4.04
CA LEU A 158 14.21 -0.47 -2.85
C LEU A 158 15.46 -1.36 -2.84
N ASN A 159 16.52 -0.85 -2.27
CA ASN A 159 17.79 -1.53 -2.06
C ASN A 159 17.80 -2.16 -0.65
N LEU A 160 17.22 -3.36 -0.53
CA LEU A 160 17.08 -4.11 0.73
C LEU A 160 18.28 -5.02 0.98
#